data_8dd6ee3d2ce5f535a843041dd10ceebf
#
_entry.id   8dd6ee3d2ce5f535a843041dd10ceebf
#
_cell.length_a   1.000
_cell.length_b   1.000
_cell.length_c   1.000
_cell.angle_alpha   90.00
_cell.angle_beta   90.00
_cell.angle_gamma   90.00
#
_symmetry.space_group_name_H-M   'P 1'
#
loop_
_entity.id
_entity.type
_entity.pdbx_description
1 polymer ?
#
loop_
_entity_poly.entity_id
_entity_poly.type
_entity_poly.pdbx_seq_one_letter_code
_entity_poly.pdbx_strand_id
1 'polypeptide(L)'
;MSVFLAALTVSAGSLVSAAGTAQAATPLPAHVFAPYFEAWTGESPAALAQQSGAKHLTMAFIQAATKGSCTVYWNGDTGMPIANSTFGADIATIRSRGGDVIPSFGGYTADNTGTEIADSCTSVDSIAAAYESVITTYYVPRLDMDIEDNSLTNAAGIDRRNKAIKKVQDWAAANGRSLQISYTLPTTTHGLADSGLAVLRNAVTNGTRVDVVNLMTFDYYDNAAHQMATDTQTAATGLVSQLAALYPGKTQAQLWASVGVTEMIGVDDFGPAETFTTADAATVYNWAVAKGINEISFWALQRDNGSCRGGAAADNCSGIAQDTWFFSHAFEPFTGGTSVPGNDFSLTANPASAAVDPGKSATATITTAVTSGSAQQVALSVTGAPAGVTASVSPGTVTAGGTATLSVSTTTAAVPGVYPLTVTGAATSGSHSATFTLTVNGTPPAGGVVNGGFETGALSPWSAAGDAIVASPAHSGTHALQVVPTASATGEAAQNVTLAPNHAYTLKAWVQGSYAYVGVRGAASASTWTSSSGWTQLSVPFTTGASGAVTVYVHGWYGQSALYADDFSIG
;
A
#
# COMPACT_ATOMS: atom_id res chain seq x y z
N MET A 1 14.27 26.42 -81.10
CA MET A 1 14.95 25.32 -80.44
C MET A 1 15.60 25.87 -79.20
N SER A 2 14.95 25.80 -78.06
CA SER A 2 15.45 26.28 -76.77
C SER A 2 15.72 25.12 -75.87
N VAL A 3 16.96 24.97 -75.46
CA VAL A 3 17.44 23.92 -74.57
C VAL A 3 17.29 24.41 -73.15
N PHE A 4 16.49 23.71 -72.34
CA PHE A 4 16.43 23.96 -70.90
C PHE A 4 17.51 23.12 -70.19
N LEU A 5 18.41 23.80 -69.49
CA LEU A 5 19.35 23.17 -68.56
C LEU A 5 18.68 23.09 -67.19
N ALA A 6 18.49 21.86 -66.67
CA ALA A 6 18.04 21.65 -65.30
C ALA A 6 19.26 21.56 -64.36
N ALA A 7 19.34 22.51 -63.41
CA ALA A 7 20.33 22.47 -62.32
C ALA A 7 19.83 21.61 -61.16
N LEU A 8 20.52 20.50 -60.86
CA LEU A 8 20.33 19.73 -59.64
C LEU A 8 21.00 20.43 -58.46
N THR A 9 20.23 20.92 -57.52
CA THR A 9 20.74 21.36 -56.20
C THR A 9 20.78 20.20 -55.24
N VAL A 10 21.95 19.73 -54.86
CA VAL A 10 22.17 18.79 -53.77
C VAL A 10 22.14 19.56 -52.47
N SER A 11 21.07 19.41 -51.70
CA SER A 11 20.99 19.92 -50.33
C SER A 11 21.73 18.97 -49.39
N ALA A 12 22.89 19.40 -48.90
CA ALA A 12 23.58 18.76 -47.78
C ALA A 12 22.74 18.95 -46.49
N GLY A 13 22.01 17.93 -46.09
CA GLY A 13 21.34 17.89 -44.81
C GLY A 13 22.36 17.76 -43.67
N SER A 14 22.59 18.84 -42.94
CA SER A 14 23.34 18.81 -41.69
C SER A 14 22.54 18.00 -40.66
N LEU A 15 23.01 16.80 -40.33
CA LEU A 15 22.59 16.07 -39.13
C LEU A 15 23.04 16.86 -37.90
N VAL A 16 22.19 17.75 -37.41
CA VAL A 16 22.33 18.30 -36.05
C VAL A 16 22.03 17.17 -35.10
N SER A 17 23.04 16.52 -34.55
CA SER A 17 22.92 15.68 -33.37
C SER A 17 22.37 16.60 -32.27
N ALA A 18 21.08 16.43 -31.92
CA ALA A 18 20.54 17.02 -30.71
C ALA A 18 21.30 16.40 -29.53
N ALA A 19 22.33 17.11 -29.05
CA ALA A 19 22.82 16.87 -27.70
C ALA A 19 21.61 17.11 -26.79
N GLY A 20 21.09 16.04 -26.20
CA GLY A 20 20.01 16.16 -25.25
C GLY A 20 20.41 17.17 -24.18
N THR A 21 19.69 18.27 -24.11
CA THR A 21 19.84 19.23 -23.02
C THR A 21 19.55 18.46 -21.73
N ALA A 22 20.55 18.40 -20.85
CA ALA A 22 20.34 17.84 -19.51
C ALA A 22 19.12 18.56 -18.89
N GLN A 23 18.09 17.81 -18.64
CA GLN A 23 16.86 18.37 -18.08
C GLN A 23 17.17 18.86 -16.67
N ALA A 24 16.85 20.12 -16.37
CA ALA A 24 17.08 20.70 -15.04
C ALA A 24 16.40 19.86 -13.95
N ALA A 25 17.01 19.86 -12.76
CA ALA A 25 16.43 19.22 -11.58
C ALA A 25 14.96 19.62 -11.39
N THR A 26 14.11 18.65 -11.13
CA THR A 26 12.75 18.91 -10.66
C THR A 26 12.85 19.30 -9.18
N PRO A 27 12.36 20.48 -8.76
CA PRO A 27 12.33 20.82 -7.33
C PRO A 27 11.56 19.75 -6.54
N LEU A 28 12.14 19.27 -5.44
CA LEU A 28 11.44 18.34 -4.56
C LEU A 28 10.23 19.03 -3.92
N PRO A 29 9.06 18.38 -3.84
CA PRO A 29 7.92 18.89 -3.11
C PRO A 29 8.21 18.94 -1.60
N ALA A 30 7.32 19.60 -0.84
CA ALA A 30 7.48 19.73 0.61
C ALA A 30 7.41 18.38 1.35
N HIS A 31 6.72 17.42 0.76
CA HIS A 31 6.58 16.06 1.24
C HIS A 31 7.00 15.10 0.12
N VAL A 32 7.93 14.20 0.42
CA VAL A 32 8.56 13.32 -0.57
C VAL A 32 8.49 11.88 -0.10
N PHE A 33 7.93 11.00 -0.92
CA PHE A 33 8.17 9.57 -0.82
C PHE A 33 9.32 9.21 -1.75
N ALA A 34 10.43 8.73 -1.19
CA ALA A 34 11.64 8.41 -1.93
C ALA A 34 12.30 7.12 -1.41
N PRO A 35 11.77 5.93 -1.75
CA PRO A 35 12.35 4.67 -1.31
C PRO A 35 13.78 4.50 -1.82
N TYR A 36 14.61 3.79 -1.07
CA TYR A 36 15.97 3.47 -1.49
C TYR A 36 15.96 2.49 -2.66
N PHE A 37 16.75 2.81 -3.67
CA PHE A 37 17.03 1.94 -4.81
C PHE A 37 18.48 1.44 -4.73
N GLU A 38 18.66 0.14 -4.78
CA GLU A 38 19.97 -0.53 -4.70
C GLU A 38 20.66 -0.52 -6.07
N ALA A 39 21.63 0.38 -6.26
CA ALA A 39 22.26 0.65 -7.56
C ALA A 39 23.11 -0.52 -8.11
N TRP A 40 23.45 -1.52 -7.27
CA TRP A 40 24.30 -2.66 -7.65
C TRP A 40 23.54 -3.86 -8.21
N THR A 41 22.23 -3.86 -8.18
CA THR A 41 21.41 -5.01 -8.63
C THR A 41 21.37 -5.20 -10.14
N GLY A 42 21.80 -4.19 -10.90
CA GLY A 42 21.73 -4.20 -12.37
C GLY A 42 20.35 -3.91 -12.95
N GLU A 43 19.37 -3.59 -12.10
CA GLU A 43 18.03 -3.19 -12.51
C GLU A 43 17.97 -1.72 -12.93
N SER A 44 16.97 -1.35 -13.72
CA SER A 44 16.74 0.04 -14.12
C SER A 44 15.93 0.76 -13.04
N PRO A 45 16.46 1.84 -12.42
CA PRO A 45 15.71 2.64 -11.48
C PRO A 45 14.46 3.26 -12.11
N ALA A 46 14.49 3.63 -13.39
CA ALA A 46 13.33 4.15 -14.10
C ALA A 46 12.23 3.10 -14.31
N ALA A 47 12.62 1.84 -14.52
CA ALA A 47 11.67 0.74 -14.66
C ALA A 47 10.98 0.42 -13.32
N LEU A 48 11.76 0.33 -12.23
CA LEU A 48 11.20 0.06 -10.90
C LEU A 48 10.36 1.24 -10.40
N ALA A 49 10.80 2.49 -10.61
CA ALA A 49 10.00 3.67 -10.31
C ALA A 49 8.65 3.67 -11.03
N GLN A 50 8.62 3.20 -12.30
CA GLN A 50 7.36 3.07 -13.05
C GLN A 50 6.45 1.98 -12.49
N GLN A 51 7.01 0.84 -12.11
CA GLN A 51 6.24 -0.31 -11.63
C GLN A 51 5.68 -0.07 -10.23
N SER A 52 6.46 0.57 -9.37
CA SER A 52 6.10 0.87 -7.99
C SER A 52 5.26 2.13 -7.81
N GLY A 53 5.20 3.00 -8.83
CA GLY A 53 4.57 4.32 -8.73
C GLY A 53 5.44 5.39 -8.04
N ALA A 54 6.58 5.02 -7.46
CA ALA A 54 7.48 5.96 -6.80
C ALA A 54 8.00 7.03 -7.77
N LYS A 55 7.70 8.29 -7.51
CA LYS A 55 8.15 9.41 -8.34
C LYS A 55 9.58 9.82 -8.04
N HIS A 56 10.03 9.63 -6.80
CA HIS A 56 11.38 9.96 -6.38
C HIS A 56 12.05 8.70 -5.82
N LEU A 57 13.36 8.59 -6.01
CA LEU A 57 14.16 7.48 -5.49
C LEU A 57 15.38 8.03 -4.76
N THR A 58 15.69 7.48 -3.59
CA THR A 58 16.98 7.63 -2.95
C THR A 58 17.91 6.54 -3.52
N MET A 59 18.96 6.94 -4.24
CA MET A 59 19.81 6.00 -4.94
C MET A 59 21.04 5.62 -4.11
N ALA A 60 21.09 4.41 -3.63
CA ALA A 60 22.11 3.83 -2.75
C ALA A 60 23.15 3.05 -3.57
N PHE A 61 24.45 3.16 -3.35
CA PHE A 61 25.15 4.20 -2.62
C PHE A 61 26.34 4.72 -3.44
N ILE A 62 26.77 5.93 -3.17
CA ILE A 62 28.01 6.48 -3.74
C ILE A 62 29.09 6.41 -2.68
N GLN A 63 30.25 5.84 -3.04
CA GLN A 63 31.39 5.67 -2.16
C GLN A 63 32.71 5.63 -2.95
N ALA A 64 33.84 5.74 -2.27
CA ALA A 64 35.15 5.54 -2.87
C ALA A 64 35.38 4.06 -3.21
N ALA A 65 36.09 3.75 -4.28
CA ALA A 65 36.41 2.37 -4.64
C ALA A 65 37.38 1.71 -3.64
N THR A 66 38.23 2.49 -3.00
CA THR A 66 39.20 2.02 -2.01
C THR A 66 39.44 3.08 -0.95
N LYS A 67 39.72 2.66 0.28
CA LYS A 67 40.14 3.55 1.36
C LYS A 67 41.35 4.38 0.96
N GLY A 68 41.31 5.67 1.22
CA GLY A 68 42.33 6.66 0.83
C GLY A 68 42.07 7.34 -0.52
N SER A 69 41.13 6.86 -1.30
CA SER A 69 40.71 7.50 -2.55
C SER A 69 39.77 8.68 -2.29
N CYS A 70 39.90 9.73 -3.15
CA CYS A 70 38.96 10.84 -3.20
C CYS A 70 38.01 10.77 -4.42
N THR A 71 38.08 9.70 -5.20
CA THR A 71 37.21 9.49 -6.37
C THR A 71 36.09 8.56 -6.01
N VAL A 72 34.87 8.93 -6.36
CA VAL A 72 33.66 8.19 -6.00
C VAL A 72 33.03 7.50 -7.22
N TYR A 73 32.35 6.41 -6.93
CA TYR A 73 31.64 5.55 -7.87
C TYR A 73 30.34 5.08 -7.23
N TRP A 74 29.38 4.69 -8.04
CA TRP A 74 28.23 3.93 -7.54
C TRP A 74 28.73 2.60 -6.97
N ASN A 75 28.29 2.30 -5.77
CA ASN A 75 28.69 1.11 -4.98
C ASN A 75 30.22 0.89 -4.86
N GLY A 76 31.03 1.94 -5.02
CA GLY A 76 32.49 1.81 -5.07
C GLY A 76 33.03 1.04 -6.28
N ASP A 77 32.17 0.69 -7.24
CA ASP A 77 32.56 -0.06 -8.43
C ASP A 77 33.11 0.88 -9.53
N THR A 78 34.37 0.70 -9.88
CA THR A 78 35.01 1.48 -10.95
C THR A 78 34.36 1.29 -12.32
N GLY A 79 33.58 0.23 -12.52
CA GLY A 79 32.74 0.01 -13.70
C GLY A 79 31.48 0.87 -13.73
N MET A 80 31.13 1.51 -12.60
CA MET A 80 29.94 2.35 -12.44
C MET A 80 30.33 3.81 -12.09
N PRO A 81 30.98 4.55 -12.99
CA PRO A 81 31.44 5.90 -12.73
C PRO A 81 30.29 6.90 -12.55
N ILE A 82 30.56 8.02 -11.87
CA ILE A 82 29.64 9.16 -11.83
C ILE A 82 29.64 9.83 -13.20
N ALA A 83 28.81 9.33 -14.09
CA ALA A 83 28.69 9.76 -15.48
C ALA A 83 27.27 9.54 -16.02
N ASN A 84 26.86 10.35 -16.99
CA ASN A 84 25.55 10.17 -17.64
C ASN A 84 25.36 8.78 -18.30
N SER A 85 26.46 8.09 -18.63
CA SER A 85 26.40 6.73 -19.15
C SER A 85 25.93 5.68 -18.15
N THR A 86 26.02 5.96 -16.84
CA THR A 86 25.61 5.01 -15.80
C THR A 86 24.10 5.08 -15.53
N PHE A 87 23.57 6.20 -15.07
CA PHE A 87 22.14 6.35 -14.77
C PHE A 87 21.47 7.57 -15.44
N GLY A 88 22.18 8.31 -16.31
CA GLY A 88 21.64 9.53 -16.89
C GLY A 88 20.35 9.32 -17.70
N ALA A 89 20.22 8.22 -18.42
CA ALA A 89 19.02 7.90 -19.18
C ALA A 89 17.82 7.56 -18.27
N ASP A 90 18.07 6.82 -17.19
CA ASP A 90 17.04 6.48 -16.20
C ASP A 90 16.56 7.74 -15.47
N ILE A 91 17.48 8.60 -15.02
CA ILE A 91 17.16 9.86 -14.36
C ILE A 91 16.35 10.77 -15.29
N ALA A 92 16.73 10.89 -16.56
CA ALA A 92 15.95 11.63 -17.54
C ALA A 92 14.53 11.06 -17.71
N THR A 93 14.40 9.74 -17.69
CA THR A 93 13.10 9.06 -17.78
C THR A 93 12.24 9.31 -16.55
N ILE A 94 12.80 9.22 -15.34
CA ILE A 94 12.10 9.56 -14.09
C ILE A 94 11.63 11.01 -14.11
N ARG A 95 12.47 11.95 -14.52
CA ARG A 95 12.13 13.38 -14.65
C ARG A 95 11.03 13.65 -15.67
N SER A 96 11.02 12.93 -16.79
CA SER A 96 9.97 13.07 -17.80
C SER A 96 8.58 12.71 -17.27
N ARG A 97 8.52 11.96 -16.15
CA ARG A 97 7.31 11.59 -15.43
C ARG A 97 7.02 12.47 -14.21
N GLY A 98 7.79 13.57 -14.05
CA GLY A 98 7.61 14.54 -12.96
C GLY A 98 8.28 14.15 -11.64
N GLY A 99 9.18 13.17 -11.65
CA GLY A 99 9.99 12.74 -10.51
C GLY A 99 11.39 13.30 -10.52
N ASP A 100 12.23 12.83 -9.60
CA ASP A 100 13.69 13.05 -9.57
C ASP A 100 14.37 11.99 -8.70
N VAL A 101 15.70 12.07 -8.57
CA VAL A 101 16.50 11.17 -7.73
C VAL A 101 17.29 11.93 -6.69
N ILE A 102 17.58 11.26 -5.58
CA ILE A 102 18.39 11.73 -4.45
C ILE A 102 19.58 10.76 -4.33
N PRO A 103 20.77 11.09 -4.86
CA PRO A 103 21.94 10.25 -4.66
C PRO A 103 22.35 10.22 -3.18
N SER A 104 22.59 9.02 -2.66
CA SER A 104 22.99 8.78 -1.27
C SER A 104 24.46 8.37 -1.21
N PHE A 105 25.21 8.98 -0.29
CA PHE A 105 26.60 8.71 0.00
C PHE A 105 26.72 7.95 1.31
N GLY A 106 27.58 6.93 1.35
CA GLY A 106 27.82 6.14 2.56
C GLY A 106 27.20 4.76 2.51
N GLY A 107 26.41 4.44 3.53
CA GLY A 107 25.79 3.14 3.76
C GLY A 107 26.70 2.17 4.48
N TYR A 108 26.12 1.12 5.08
CA TYR A 108 26.76 0.15 5.97
C TYR A 108 28.15 -0.34 5.49
N THR A 109 28.24 -0.76 4.21
CA THR A 109 29.50 -1.29 3.66
C THR A 109 30.58 -0.22 3.58
N ALA A 110 30.24 0.98 3.14
CA ALA A 110 31.19 2.09 2.99
C ALA A 110 31.73 2.50 4.37
N ASP A 111 30.87 2.59 5.36
CA ASP A 111 31.17 3.05 6.69
C ASP A 111 32.05 2.03 7.46
N ASN A 112 31.83 0.74 7.21
CA ASN A 112 32.63 -0.32 7.81
C ASN A 112 33.97 -0.60 7.11
N THR A 113 34.07 -0.31 5.81
CA THR A 113 35.31 -0.49 5.05
C THR A 113 36.17 0.78 5.01
N GLY A 114 35.63 1.93 5.46
CA GLY A 114 36.27 3.25 5.41
C GLY A 114 36.37 3.79 3.98
N THR A 115 35.38 3.45 3.13
CA THR A 115 35.21 3.96 1.77
C THR A 115 34.11 5.03 1.69
N GLU A 116 33.42 5.36 2.79
CA GLU A 116 32.68 6.62 2.88
C GLU A 116 33.61 7.77 2.53
N ILE A 117 33.18 8.68 1.67
CA ILE A 117 34.10 9.64 1.00
C ILE A 117 34.87 10.51 2.00
N ALA A 118 34.26 10.96 3.10
CA ALA A 118 34.93 11.78 4.09
C ALA A 118 35.82 10.97 5.06
N ASP A 119 35.61 9.68 5.16
CA ASP A 119 36.47 8.76 5.89
C ASP A 119 37.65 8.31 5.03
N SER A 120 37.42 8.12 3.74
CA SER A 120 38.42 7.75 2.74
C SER A 120 39.35 8.90 2.40
N CYS A 121 38.79 10.05 2.02
CA CYS A 121 39.53 11.22 1.55
C CYS A 121 39.82 12.20 2.68
N THR A 122 41.06 12.65 2.82
CA THR A 122 41.45 13.59 3.88
C THR A 122 41.38 15.06 3.45
N SER A 123 41.13 15.34 2.18
CA SER A 123 41.05 16.70 1.60
C SER A 123 39.57 17.15 1.53
N VAL A 124 39.23 18.17 2.33
CA VAL A 124 37.86 18.77 2.30
C VAL A 124 37.53 19.30 0.90
N ASP A 125 38.49 19.85 0.17
CA ASP A 125 38.28 20.36 -1.18
C ASP A 125 37.99 19.24 -2.18
N SER A 126 38.68 18.11 -2.06
CA SER A 126 38.45 16.96 -2.93
C SER A 126 37.11 16.28 -2.62
N ILE A 127 36.69 16.24 -1.35
CA ILE A 127 35.36 15.73 -0.95
C ILE A 127 34.28 16.66 -1.54
N ALA A 128 34.43 17.99 -1.41
CA ALA A 128 33.51 18.95 -1.99
C ALA A 128 33.41 18.78 -3.52
N ALA A 129 34.56 18.62 -4.20
CA ALA A 129 34.58 18.36 -5.63
C ALA A 129 33.88 17.06 -6.04
N ALA A 130 33.94 16.00 -5.20
CA ALA A 130 33.19 14.75 -5.41
C ALA A 130 31.69 15.01 -5.33
N TYR A 131 31.20 15.74 -4.33
CA TYR A 131 29.79 16.13 -4.23
C TYR A 131 29.35 16.99 -5.41
N GLU A 132 30.14 18.02 -5.79
CA GLU A 132 29.86 18.88 -6.95
C GLU A 132 29.78 18.07 -8.24
N SER A 133 30.64 17.05 -8.40
CA SER A 133 30.62 16.19 -9.59
C SER A 133 29.30 15.42 -9.75
N VAL A 134 28.73 14.90 -8.66
CA VAL A 134 27.42 14.24 -8.68
C VAL A 134 26.31 15.23 -9.01
N ILE A 135 26.32 16.40 -8.35
CA ILE A 135 25.33 17.45 -8.58
C ILE A 135 25.37 17.96 -10.02
N THR A 136 26.56 18.15 -10.59
CA THR A 136 26.72 18.68 -11.95
C THR A 136 26.47 17.63 -13.02
N THR A 137 26.79 16.36 -12.76
CA THR A 137 26.53 15.26 -13.69
C THR A 137 25.04 14.96 -13.81
N TYR A 138 24.35 14.88 -12.68
CA TYR A 138 22.95 14.45 -12.65
C TYR A 138 21.95 15.57 -12.39
N TYR A 139 22.41 16.80 -12.11
CA TYR A 139 21.57 17.98 -11.83
C TYR A 139 20.56 17.76 -10.69
N VAL A 140 20.95 17.06 -9.64
CA VAL A 140 20.07 16.65 -8.55
C VAL A 140 19.73 17.78 -7.58
N PRO A 141 18.52 17.78 -6.98
CA PRO A 141 18.07 18.82 -6.05
C PRO A 141 18.52 18.58 -4.60
N ARG A 142 18.86 17.32 -4.25
CA ARG A 142 19.28 16.89 -2.90
C ARG A 142 20.39 15.86 -3.01
N LEU A 143 21.31 15.89 -2.04
CA LEU A 143 22.19 14.76 -1.71
C LEU A 143 21.78 14.21 -0.34
N ASP A 144 21.80 12.91 -0.23
CA ASP A 144 21.64 12.20 1.04
C ASP A 144 23.00 11.73 1.55
N MET A 145 23.18 11.76 2.88
CA MET A 145 24.35 11.29 3.60
C MET A 145 23.92 10.20 4.56
N ASP A 146 24.07 8.97 4.15
CA ASP A 146 23.73 7.77 4.92
C ASP A 146 24.95 7.35 5.74
N ILE A 147 24.93 7.70 7.03
CA ILE A 147 26.09 7.60 7.91
C ILE A 147 25.79 6.66 9.06
N GLU A 148 26.57 5.58 9.10
CA GLU A 148 26.37 4.47 10.00
C GLU A 148 27.66 4.10 10.76
N ASP A 149 27.56 3.21 11.69
CA ASP A 149 28.64 2.48 12.37
C ASP A 149 29.94 3.27 12.63
N ASN A 150 31.03 2.85 11.98
CA ASN A 150 32.36 3.45 12.20
C ASN A 150 32.42 4.93 11.79
N SER A 151 31.65 5.35 10.82
CA SER A 151 31.60 6.75 10.35
C SER A 151 30.92 7.68 11.37
N LEU A 152 30.03 7.15 12.23
CA LEU A 152 29.43 7.90 13.35
C LEU A 152 30.43 8.21 14.48
N THR A 153 31.52 7.46 14.56
CA THR A 153 32.54 7.61 15.60
C THR A 153 33.83 8.26 15.08
N ASN A 154 33.96 8.44 13.77
CA ASN A 154 35.11 9.11 13.15
C ASN A 154 34.95 10.64 13.20
N ALA A 155 35.30 11.27 14.31
CA ALA A 155 35.16 12.72 14.50
C ALA A 155 35.85 13.54 13.40
N ALA A 156 37.00 13.07 12.87
CA ALA A 156 37.69 13.74 11.77
C ALA A 156 36.95 13.60 10.43
N GLY A 157 36.33 12.46 10.17
CA GLY A 157 35.46 12.21 9.02
C GLY A 157 34.22 13.09 9.07
N ILE A 158 33.53 13.12 10.23
CA ILE A 158 32.37 13.98 10.47
C ILE A 158 32.70 15.46 10.19
N ASP A 159 33.82 15.94 10.69
CA ASP A 159 34.23 17.34 10.51
C ASP A 159 34.55 17.67 9.04
N ARG A 160 35.27 16.77 8.34
CA ARG A 160 35.56 16.93 6.91
C ARG A 160 34.28 16.92 6.08
N ARG A 161 33.36 16.01 6.35
CA ARG A 161 32.08 15.89 5.65
C ARG A 161 31.28 17.19 5.77
N ASN A 162 31.07 17.67 6.98
CA ASN A 162 30.31 18.88 7.19
C ASN A 162 30.97 20.11 6.57
N LYS A 163 32.30 20.25 6.65
CA LYS A 163 33.04 21.33 5.96
C LYS A 163 32.91 21.24 4.46
N ALA A 164 32.97 20.04 3.87
CA ALA A 164 32.80 19.83 2.43
C ALA A 164 31.38 20.16 1.98
N ILE A 165 30.36 19.74 2.74
CA ILE A 165 28.96 20.08 2.47
C ILE A 165 28.77 21.60 2.51
N LYS A 166 29.33 22.29 3.51
CA LYS A 166 29.24 23.76 3.58
C LYS A 166 29.85 24.43 2.32
N LYS A 167 31.02 23.97 1.86
CA LYS A 167 31.61 24.47 0.60
C LYS A 167 30.68 24.26 -0.60
N VAL A 168 30.08 23.08 -0.71
CA VAL A 168 29.16 22.76 -1.80
C VAL A 168 27.87 23.59 -1.73
N GLN A 169 27.35 23.85 -0.53
CA GLN A 169 26.21 24.75 -0.35
C GLN A 169 26.54 26.19 -0.78
N ASP A 170 27.73 26.69 -0.44
CA ASP A 170 28.19 28.02 -0.86
C ASP A 170 28.40 28.08 -2.38
N TRP A 171 28.99 27.03 -2.95
CA TRP A 171 29.13 26.89 -4.40
C TRP A 171 27.76 26.85 -5.10
N ALA A 172 26.81 26.05 -4.59
CA ALA A 172 25.47 25.97 -5.15
C ALA A 172 24.75 27.33 -5.14
N ALA A 173 24.81 28.04 -4.00
CA ALA A 173 24.25 29.37 -3.88
C ALA A 173 24.86 30.38 -4.84
N ALA A 174 26.22 30.38 -4.99
CA ALA A 174 26.92 31.22 -5.93
C ALA A 174 26.59 30.94 -7.40
N ASN A 175 26.15 29.72 -7.71
CA ASN A 175 25.72 29.27 -9.04
C ASN A 175 24.18 29.28 -9.24
N GLY A 176 23.43 29.90 -8.34
CA GLY A 176 21.97 30.01 -8.42
C GLY A 176 21.23 28.66 -8.34
N ARG A 177 21.85 27.65 -7.71
CA ARG A 177 21.28 26.32 -7.54
C ARG A 177 20.63 26.19 -6.16
N SER A 178 19.44 25.63 -6.11
CA SER A 178 18.85 25.15 -4.86
C SER A 178 19.35 23.73 -4.60
N LEU A 179 20.08 23.55 -3.50
CA LEU A 179 20.60 22.26 -3.05
C LEU A 179 20.12 21.99 -1.64
N GLN A 180 19.52 20.84 -1.42
CA GLN A 180 19.19 20.31 -0.08
C GLN A 180 20.18 19.23 0.31
N ILE A 181 20.35 19.06 1.63
CA ILE A 181 21.14 17.98 2.24
C ILE A 181 20.25 17.24 3.23
N SER A 182 20.15 15.92 3.08
CA SER A 182 19.62 15.03 4.11
C SER A 182 20.78 14.27 4.77
N TYR A 183 20.59 13.98 6.06
CA TYR A 183 21.36 12.99 6.78
C TYR A 183 20.46 11.82 7.13
N THR A 184 20.77 10.63 6.67
CA THR A 184 20.15 9.38 7.10
C THR A 184 21.01 8.77 8.18
N LEU A 185 20.41 8.57 9.36
CA LEU A 185 21.14 8.21 10.59
C LEU A 185 20.40 7.11 11.35
N PRO A 186 21.12 6.12 11.90
CA PRO A 186 20.57 5.17 12.85
C PRO A 186 19.97 5.87 14.07
N THR A 187 18.88 5.34 14.56
CA THR A 187 18.18 5.91 15.71
C THR A 187 17.92 4.89 16.81
N THR A 188 17.55 5.35 17.98
CA THR A 188 16.89 4.57 19.01
C THR A 188 15.39 4.77 18.93
N THR A 189 14.61 4.00 19.66
CA THR A 189 13.16 4.24 19.79
C THR A 189 12.78 5.61 20.36
N HIS A 190 13.76 6.43 20.77
CA HIS A 190 13.54 7.74 21.43
C HIS A 190 14.25 8.91 20.73
N GLY A 191 14.74 8.71 19.51
CA GLY A 191 15.51 9.69 18.74
C GLY A 191 16.96 9.25 18.52
N LEU A 192 17.78 10.16 17.99
CA LEU A 192 19.19 9.87 17.72
C LEU A 192 19.97 9.55 18.99
N ALA A 193 20.84 8.57 18.90
CA ALA A 193 21.88 8.37 19.91
C ALA A 193 22.90 9.53 19.89
N ASP A 194 23.78 9.61 20.90
CA ASP A 194 24.79 10.68 20.99
C ASP A 194 25.73 10.76 19.79
N SER A 195 26.00 9.64 19.13
CA SER A 195 26.82 9.55 17.92
C SER A 195 26.14 10.28 16.73
N GLY A 196 24.86 10.02 16.47
CA GLY A 196 24.10 10.72 15.45
C GLY A 196 23.95 12.22 15.77
N LEU A 197 23.70 12.55 17.05
CA LEU A 197 23.67 13.95 17.49
C LEU A 197 25.02 14.65 17.33
N ALA A 198 26.15 13.97 17.46
CA ALA A 198 27.48 14.54 17.23
C ALA A 198 27.67 14.99 15.79
N VAL A 199 27.11 14.26 14.80
CA VAL A 199 27.10 14.65 13.39
C VAL A 199 26.39 16.00 13.22
N LEU A 200 25.19 16.14 13.79
CA LEU A 200 24.38 17.36 13.68
C LEU A 200 24.98 18.54 14.47
N ARG A 201 25.54 18.31 15.66
CA ARG A 201 26.26 19.35 16.42
C ARG A 201 27.45 19.88 15.65
N ASN A 202 28.20 18.99 15.00
CA ASN A 202 29.32 19.38 14.14
C ASN A 202 28.85 20.15 12.90
N ALA A 203 27.72 19.77 12.29
CA ALA A 203 27.10 20.52 11.20
C ALA A 203 26.79 21.97 11.64
N VAL A 204 26.13 22.14 12.80
CA VAL A 204 25.85 23.47 13.36
C VAL A 204 27.16 24.27 13.58
N THR A 205 28.19 23.63 14.14
CA THR A 205 29.50 24.26 14.40
C THR A 205 30.17 24.75 13.10
N ASN A 206 30.03 24.00 12.01
CA ASN A 206 30.61 24.35 10.71
C ASN A 206 29.69 25.26 9.87
N GLY A 207 28.52 25.65 10.36
CA GLY A 207 27.53 26.45 9.61
C GLY A 207 26.93 25.68 8.43
N THR A 208 26.98 24.37 8.46
CA THR A 208 26.39 23.48 7.46
C THR A 208 24.88 23.39 7.69
N ARG A 209 24.10 23.67 6.65
CA ARG A 209 22.65 23.51 6.70
C ARG A 209 22.29 22.04 6.49
N VAL A 210 21.51 21.49 7.41
CA VAL A 210 20.86 20.20 7.27
C VAL A 210 19.39 20.46 7.02
N ASP A 211 18.88 20.05 5.86
CA ASP A 211 17.50 20.30 5.46
C ASP A 211 16.57 19.21 5.99
N VAL A 212 17.03 17.96 5.97
CA VAL A 212 16.28 16.79 6.49
C VAL A 212 17.20 15.93 7.35
N VAL A 213 16.68 15.47 8.46
CA VAL A 213 17.26 14.36 9.24
C VAL A 213 16.32 13.19 9.09
N ASN A 214 16.76 12.19 8.36
CA ASN A 214 16.04 10.99 8.03
C ASN A 214 16.45 9.88 9.01
N LEU A 215 15.50 9.37 9.79
CA LEU A 215 15.75 8.36 10.80
C LEU A 215 15.63 6.96 10.18
N MET A 216 16.60 6.10 10.43
CA MET A 216 16.49 4.66 10.18
C MET A 216 15.71 4.05 11.36
N THR A 217 14.40 3.87 11.18
CA THR A 217 13.49 3.42 12.25
C THR A 217 13.35 1.89 12.25
N PHE A 218 14.48 1.22 12.25
CA PHE A 218 14.67 -0.24 12.25
C PHE A 218 16.06 -0.58 12.83
N ASP A 219 16.39 -1.84 12.99
CA ASP A 219 17.67 -2.32 13.51
C ASP A 219 18.05 -1.69 14.84
N TYR A 220 17.11 -1.70 15.80
CA TYR A 220 17.36 -1.11 17.14
C TYR A 220 18.33 -1.94 17.98
N TYR A 221 18.48 -3.25 17.69
CA TYR A 221 19.39 -4.19 18.32
C TYR A 221 19.32 -4.25 19.86
N ASP A 222 18.15 -3.94 20.44
CA ASP A 222 17.98 -3.92 21.91
C ASP A 222 17.40 -5.21 22.48
N ASN A 223 17.16 -6.23 21.66
CA ASN A 223 16.58 -7.53 22.00
C ASN A 223 15.14 -7.44 22.55
N ALA A 224 14.42 -6.38 22.29
CA ALA A 224 13.00 -6.22 22.61
C ALA A 224 12.12 -6.59 21.41
N ALA A 225 10.84 -6.81 21.67
CA ALA A 225 9.84 -6.90 20.62
C ALA A 225 9.30 -5.49 20.36
N HIS A 226 9.28 -5.10 19.09
CA HIS A 226 8.93 -3.77 18.65
C HIS A 226 7.53 -3.67 18.05
N GLN A 227 6.95 -2.47 18.17
CA GLN A 227 5.77 -2.03 17.43
C GLN A 227 6.22 -0.93 16.47
N MET A 228 6.73 -1.35 15.31
CA MET A 228 7.55 -0.53 14.42
C MET A 228 6.92 0.85 14.12
N ALA A 229 5.63 0.92 13.79
CA ALA A 229 4.96 2.19 13.57
C ALA A 229 4.92 3.11 14.81
N THR A 230 4.80 2.54 16.02
CA THR A 230 4.80 3.31 17.27
C THR A 230 6.20 3.81 17.59
N ASP A 231 7.20 2.98 17.37
CA ASP A 231 8.60 3.29 17.62
C ASP A 231 9.10 4.36 16.65
N THR A 232 8.72 4.31 15.37
CA THR A 232 8.93 5.37 14.39
C THR A 232 8.39 6.72 14.88
N GLN A 233 7.14 6.74 15.36
CA GLN A 233 6.51 7.98 15.86
C GLN A 233 7.22 8.51 17.10
N THR A 234 7.65 7.64 18.00
CA THR A 234 8.35 7.99 19.23
C THR A 234 9.76 8.49 18.94
N ALA A 235 10.51 7.80 18.08
CA ALA A 235 11.84 8.20 17.64
C ALA A 235 11.82 9.58 16.96
N ALA A 236 10.88 9.81 16.04
CA ALA A 236 10.74 11.10 15.37
C ALA A 236 10.35 12.23 16.33
N THR A 237 9.51 11.95 17.34
CA THR A 237 9.17 12.92 18.39
C THR A 237 10.40 13.27 19.23
N GLY A 238 11.23 12.29 19.55
CA GLY A 238 12.52 12.48 20.20
C GLY A 238 13.47 13.34 19.38
N LEU A 239 13.58 13.02 18.06
CA LEU A 239 14.38 13.83 17.13
C LEU A 239 13.91 15.29 17.10
N VAL A 240 12.62 15.56 17.02
CA VAL A 240 12.09 16.95 17.03
C VAL A 240 12.51 17.68 18.28
N SER A 241 12.50 17.02 19.45
CA SER A 241 12.97 17.60 20.70
C SER A 241 14.48 17.91 20.67
N GLN A 242 15.27 17.01 20.06
CA GLN A 242 16.70 17.19 19.86
C GLN A 242 17.01 18.32 18.88
N LEU A 243 16.26 18.40 17.76
CA LEU A 243 16.37 19.49 16.80
C LEU A 243 15.96 20.84 17.37
N ALA A 244 14.96 20.89 18.29
CA ALA A 244 14.58 22.12 18.97
C ALA A 244 15.74 22.67 19.82
N ALA A 245 16.51 21.80 20.46
CA ALA A 245 17.71 22.19 21.20
C ALA A 245 18.85 22.68 20.29
N LEU A 246 19.03 22.08 19.12
CA LEU A 246 20.05 22.46 18.14
C LEU A 246 19.69 23.74 17.36
N TYR A 247 18.42 23.96 17.11
CA TYR A 247 17.89 25.06 16.30
C TYR A 247 16.80 25.85 17.03
N PRO A 248 17.12 26.55 18.12
CA PRO A 248 16.11 27.17 19.01
C PRO A 248 15.28 28.28 18.32
N GLY A 249 15.67 28.73 17.13
CA GLY A 249 14.91 29.72 16.34
C GLY A 249 13.83 29.10 15.43
N LYS A 250 13.78 27.77 15.27
CA LYS A 250 12.76 27.11 14.45
C LYS A 250 11.46 26.90 15.19
N THR A 251 10.33 27.11 14.52
CA THR A 251 9.00 26.74 15.02
C THR A 251 8.81 25.22 14.99
N GLN A 252 7.83 24.70 15.76
CA GLN A 252 7.51 23.27 15.75
C GLN A 252 7.20 22.75 14.32
N ALA A 253 6.45 23.50 13.52
CA ALA A 253 6.17 23.12 12.14
C ALA A 253 7.44 23.04 11.29
N GLN A 254 8.39 23.95 11.46
CA GLN A 254 9.68 23.93 10.77
C GLN A 254 10.58 22.78 11.23
N LEU A 255 10.47 22.38 12.50
CA LEU A 255 11.20 21.22 13.01
C LEU A 255 10.63 19.92 12.40
N TRP A 256 9.32 19.76 12.42
CA TRP A 256 8.67 18.60 11.77
C TRP A 256 8.96 18.54 10.27
N ALA A 257 8.95 19.67 9.56
CA ALA A 257 9.32 19.76 8.14
C ALA A 257 10.81 19.44 7.85
N SER A 258 11.63 19.23 8.89
CA SER A 258 13.03 18.78 8.78
C SER A 258 13.20 17.29 9.12
N VAL A 259 12.12 16.56 9.37
CA VAL A 259 12.15 15.12 9.73
C VAL A 259 11.87 14.28 8.48
N GLY A 260 12.64 13.24 8.29
CA GLY A 260 12.37 12.10 7.44
C GLY A 260 12.35 10.81 8.26
N VAL A 261 11.68 9.77 7.76
CA VAL A 261 11.73 8.42 8.31
C VAL A 261 11.95 7.42 7.19
N THR A 262 12.84 6.46 7.45
CA THR A 262 13.10 5.30 6.59
C THR A 262 12.75 4.06 7.37
N GLU A 263 11.84 3.25 6.84
CA GLU A 263 11.47 1.95 7.40
C GLU A 263 12.25 0.83 6.72
N MET A 264 12.48 -0.29 7.38
CA MET A 264 12.86 -1.53 6.70
C MET A 264 11.62 -2.40 6.54
N ILE A 265 11.09 -2.46 5.33
CA ILE A 265 9.80 -3.11 5.07
C ILE A 265 9.87 -4.63 5.22
N GLY A 266 8.94 -5.19 5.98
CA GLY A 266 8.95 -6.61 6.34
C GLY A 266 9.88 -6.91 7.49
N VAL A 267 10.54 -8.08 7.43
CA VAL A 267 11.53 -8.51 8.44
C VAL A 267 12.84 -7.76 8.21
N ASP A 268 13.38 -7.10 9.23
CA ASP A 268 14.66 -6.40 9.15
C ASP A 268 15.87 -7.31 9.48
N ASP A 269 17.07 -6.74 9.53
CA ASP A 269 18.31 -7.50 9.74
C ASP A 269 18.43 -8.04 11.18
N PHE A 270 17.76 -7.42 12.16
CA PHE A 270 17.66 -7.94 13.52
C PHE A 270 16.73 -9.17 13.59
N GLY A 271 15.74 -9.26 12.67
CA GLY A 271 14.87 -10.42 12.51
C GLY A 271 13.41 -10.17 12.93
N PRO A 272 12.64 -11.23 13.21
CA PRO A 272 11.18 -11.13 13.36
C PRO A 272 10.68 -10.25 14.50
N ALA A 273 11.54 -9.87 15.46
CA ALA A 273 11.19 -8.98 16.56
C ALA A 273 10.96 -7.55 16.08
N GLU A 274 11.58 -7.18 14.97
CA GLU A 274 11.51 -5.86 14.33
C GLU A 274 10.90 -5.99 12.93
N THR A 275 9.66 -6.45 12.83
CA THR A 275 8.97 -6.61 11.55
C THR A 275 8.04 -5.44 11.26
N PHE A 276 8.33 -4.68 10.18
CA PHE A 276 7.45 -3.64 9.68
C PHE A 276 6.35 -4.26 8.79
N THR A 277 5.14 -4.28 9.30
CA THR A 277 4.01 -4.97 8.65
C THR A 277 3.23 -4.07 7.67
N THR A 278 2.38 -4.69 6.85
CA THR A 278 1.45 -3.94 5.99
C THR A 278 0.47 -3.03 6.76
N ALA A 279 0.15 -3.36 8.02
CA ALA A 279 -0.68 -2.53 8.89
C ALA A 279 0.06 -1.28 9.40
N ASP A 280 1.37 -1.39 9.61
CA ASP A 280 2.23 -0.29 10.06
C ASP A 280 2.30 0.81 9.00
N ALA A 281 2.30 0.45 7.71
CA ALA A 281 2.39 1.40 6.61
C ALA A 281 1.29 2.48 6.68
N ALA A 282 0.04 2.08 6.88
CA ALA A 282 -1.07 3.04 7.00
C ALA A 282 -0.95 3.92 8.26
N THR A 283 -0.45 3.35 9.36
CA THR A 283 -0.24 4.07 10.63
C THR A 283 0.85 5.13 10.48
N VAL A 284 2.00 4.77 9.90
CA VAL A 284 3.11 5.71 9.63
C VAL A 284 2.70 6.77 8.63
N TYR A 285 2.05 6.39 7.52
CA TYR A 285 1.57 7.33 6.51
C TYR A 285 0.67 8.42 7.12
N ASN A 286 -0.39 8.01 7.83
CA ASN A 286 -1.35 8.95 8.42
C ASN A 286 -0.69 9.88 9.44
N TRP A 287 0.19 9.34 10.27
CA TRP A 287 0.95 10.12 11.24
C TRP A 287 1.91 11.10 10.53
N ALA A 288 2.64 10.68 9.52
CA ALA A 288 3.57 11.50 8.76
C ALA A 288 2.88 12.70 8.11
N VAL A 289 1.73 12.46 7.47
CA VAL A 289 0.85 13.52 6.93
C VAL A 289 0.39 14.47 8.02
N ALA A 290 -0.09 13.94 9.16
CA ALA A 290 -0.57 14.75 10.27
C ALA A 290 0.51 15.62 10.92
N LYS A 291 1.76 15.15 10.95
CA LYS A 291 2.91 15.89 11.46
C LYS A 291 3.53 16.85 10.44
N GLY A 292 3.30 16.63 9.15
CA GLY A 292 3.91 17.39 8.07
C GLY A 292 5.42 17.18 7.98
N ILE A 293 5.88 15.92 8.10
CA ILE A 293 7.29 15.58 7.95
C ILE A 293 7.72 15.75 6.49
N ASN A 294 9.02 15.84 6.22
CA ASN A 294 9.58 16.06 4.90
C ASN A 294 9.55 14.80 4.03
N GLU A 295 9.95 13.66 4.60
CA GLU A 295 10.22 12.46 3.81
C GLU A 295 9.68 11.19 4.48
N ILE A 296 9.10 10.31 3.66
CA ILE A 296 8.94 8.89 3.95
C ILE A 296 9.81 8.14 2.96
N SER A 297 10.59 7.21 3.46
CA SER A 297 11.41 6.30 2.69
C SER A 297 11.29 4.88 3.24
N PHE A 298 11.88 3.92 2.56
CA PHE A 298 12.12 2.58 3.10
C PHE A 298 13.31 1.90 2.43
N TRP A 299 13.95 0.99 3.16
CA TRP A 299 14.93 0.04 2.67
C TRP A 299 14.24 -1.26 2.31
N ALA A 300 14.22 -1.71 1.07
CA ALA A 300 14.59 -1.01 -0.14
C ALA A 300 13.51 -1.32 -1.20
N LEU A 301 13.53 -0.61 -2.32
CA LEU A 301 12.53 -0.75 -3.38
C LEU A 301 12.47 -2.19 -3.90
N GLN A 302 13.62 -2.84 -4.06
CA GLN A 302 13.73 -4.23 -4.50
C GLN A 302 13.10 -5.23 -3.53
N ARG A 303 12.97 -4.86 -2.25
CA ARG A 303 12.34 -5.70 -1.22
C ARG A 303 10.81 -5.64 -1.24
N ASP A 304 10.19 -4.68 -1.95
CA ASP A 304 8.74 -4.46 -1.90
C ASP A 304 7.93 -5.53 -2.64
N ASN A 305 8.08 -6.78 -2.17
CA ASN A 305 7.33 -7.94 -2.65
C ASN A 305 7.29 -9.06 -1.59
N GLY A 306 6.32 -9.96 -1.70
CA GLY A 306 6.10 -11.09 -0.78
C GLY A 306 6.66 -12.44 -1.26
N SER A 307 7.65 -12.47 -2.17
CA SER A 307 8.12 -13.70 -2.81
C SER A 307 8.81 -14.69 -1.86
N CYS A 308 9.34 -14.23 -0.72
CA CYS A 308 10.06 -15.03 0.28
C CYS A 308 9.34 -15.11 1.63
N ARG A 309 8.03 -15.18 1.63
CA ARG A 309 7.21 -15.22 2.85
C ARG A 309 7.72 -16.23 3.87
N GLY A 310 7.95 -15.77 5.12
CA GLY A 310 8.50 -16.57 6.22
C GLY A 310 10.02 -16.72 6.17
N GLY A 311 10.67 -16.00 5.26
CA GLY A 311 12.14 -15.89 5.21
C GLY A 311 12.67 -14.93 6.26
N ALA A 312 14.01 -14.92 6.41
CA ALA A 312 14.74 -13.85 7.09
C ALA A 312 14.82 -12.60 6.22
N ALA A 313 15.43 -11.52 6.73
CA ALA A 313 15.76 -10.34 5.94
C ALA A 313 16.52 -10.71 4.66
N ALA A 314 16.19 -10.07 3.56
CA ALA A 314 16.82 -10.30 2.26
C ALA A 314 16.70 -9.03 1.39
N ASP A 315 17.68 -8.79 0.52
CA ASP A 315 17.71 -7.58 -0.32
C ASP A 315 16.62 -7.56 -1.40
N ASN A 316 16.02 -8.69 -1.72
CA ASN A 316 15.10 -8.84 -2.84
C ASN A 316 13.65 -9.19 -2.47
N CYS A 317 13.30 -9.23 -1.18
CA CYS A 317 11.94 -9.49 -0.72
C CYS A 317 11.78 -9.15 0.78
N SER A 318 10.55 -8.87 1.21
CA SER A 318 10.25 -8.38 2.56
C SER A 318 10.18 -9.46 3.65
N GLY A 319 10.15 -10.74 3.30
CA GLY A 319 9.96 -11.83 4.29
C GLY A 319 8.51 -12.02 4.77
N ILE A 320 7.61 -11.10 4.49
CA ILE A 320 6.20 -11.14 4.93
C ILE A 320 5.23 -11.41 3.77
N ALA A 321 3.97 -11.65 4.12
CA ALA A 321 2.91 -11.75 3.12
C ALA A 321 2.47 -10.35 2.68
N GLN A 322 2.69 -10.02 1.42
CA GLN A 322 2.25 -8.78 0.79
C GLN A 322 2.12 -8.97 -0.72
N ASP A 323 1.37 -8.07 -1.36
CA ASP A 323 1.40 -7.92 -2.81
C ASP A 323 2.67 -7.15 -3.24
N THR A 324 3.15 -7.39 -4.44
CA THR A 324 4.27 -6.63 -5.01
C THR A 324 3.92 -5.14 -5.07
N TRP A 325 4.83 -4.29 -4.64
CA TRP A 325 4.67 -2.83 -4.53
C TRP A 325 3.62 -2.37 -3.51
N PHE A 326 3.30 -3.20 -2.51
CA PHE A 326 2.33 -2.84 -1.47
C PHE A 326 2.76 -1.57 -0.71
N PHE A 327 3.99 -1.53 -0.22
CA PHE A 327 4.48 -0.39 0.56
C PHE A 327 4.68 0.85 -0.30
N SER A 328 5.16 0.68 -1.53
CA SER A 328 5.25 1.77 -2.51
C SER A 328 3.89 2.42 -2.75
N HIS A 329 2.85 1.64 -3.02
CA HIS A 329 1.50 2.16 -3.24
C HIS A 329 0.88 2.77 -1.98
N ALA A 330 1.24 2.27 -0.79
CA ALA A 330 0.79 2.84 0.47
C ALA A 330 1.40 4.23 0.73
N PHE A 331 2.67 4.44 0.35
CA PHE A 331 3.39 5.68 0.61
C PHE A 331 3.43 6.68 -0.57
N GLU A 332 3.19 6.23 -1.81
CA GLU A 332 3.19 7.09 -3.01
C GLU A 332 2.36 8.37 -2.85
N PRO A 333 1.15 8.35 -2.26
CA PRO A 333 0.33 9.55 -2.12
C PRO A 333 0.95 10.65 -1.23
N PHE A 334 2.01 10.33 -0.46
CA PHE A 334 2.73 11.30 0.36
C PHE A 334 3.44 12.36 -0.50
N THR A 335 3.88 11.98 -1.70
CA THR A 335 4.56 12.90 -2.61
C THR A 335 3.62 13.91 -3.22
N GLY A 336 3.89 15.20 -3.01
CA GLY A 336 3.12 16.30 -3.59
C GLY A 336 1.79 16.56 -2.90
N GLY A 337 1.51 15.87 -1.83
CA GLY A 337 0.35 16.15 -0.99
C GLY A 337 0.51 17.50 -0.30
N THR A 338 -0.09 18.55 -0.83
CA THR A 338 -0.47 19.74 -0.06
C THR A 338 -1.75 19.43 0.73
N SER A 339 -1.83 18.28 1.32
CA SER A 339 -2.91 18.02 2.25
C SER A 339 -2.41 18.29 3.66
N VAL A 340 -2.81 19.42 4.19
CA VAL A 340 -3.42 19.37 5.53
C VAL A 340 -4.13 18.01 5.57
N PRO A 341 -3.91 17.15 6.61
CA PRO A 341 -4.55 15.85 6.67
C PRO A 341 -5.99 16.02 6.23
N GLY A 342 -6.36 15.39 5.11
CA GLY A 342 -7.75 15.41 4.68
C GLY A 342 -8.55 14.95 5.88
N ASN A 343 -9.65 15.62 6.16
CA ASN A 343 -10.53 15.15 7.22
C ASN A 343 -10.85 13.67 6.94
N ASP A 344 -10.77 12.84 7.94
CA ASP A 344 -11.16 11.44 7.82
C ASP A 344 -11.86 10.97 9.10
N PHE A 345 -12.59 9.86 8.99
CA PHE A 345 -13.38 9.34 10.08
C PHE A 345 -13.44 7.81 10.04
N SER A 346 -13.78 7.19 11.15
CA SER A 346 -14.12 5.77 11.23
C SER A 346 -15.59 5.57 11.60
N LEU A 347 -16.10 4.36 11.33
CA LEU A 347 -17.47 3.96 11.64
C LEU A 347 -17.46 2.63 12.38
N THR A 348 -18.22 2.53 13.47
CA THR A 348 -18.40 1.28 14.21
C THR A 348 -19.85 1.07 14.61
N ALA A 349 -20.28 -0.18 14.72
CA ALA A 349 -21.60 -0.56 15.24
C ALA A 349 -21.43 -1.30 16.57
N ASN A 350 -22.17 -0.89 17.60
CA ASN A 350 -22.17 -1.56 18.90
C ASN A 350 -23.59 -1.68 19.48
N PRO A 351 -24.11 -2.93 19.73
CA PRO A 351 -23.44 -4.19 19.40
C PRO A 351 -23.28 -4.38 17.89
N ALA A 352 -22.27 -5.17 17.48
CA ALA A 352 -22.01 -5.50 16.08
C ALA A 352 -23.01 -6.55 15.52
N SER A 353 -23.83 -7.15 16.38
CA SER A 353 -24.85 -8.13 16.00
C SER A 353 -26.01 -8.16 17.00
N ALA A 354 -27.17 -8.62 16.53
CA ALA A 354 -28.31 -8.96 17.40
C ALA A 354 -29.09 -10.12 16.81
N ALA A 355 -29.75 -10.90 17.71
CA ALA A 355 -30.69 -11.95 17.34
C ALA A 355 -32.10 -11.53 17.78
N VAL A 356 -33.07 -11.67 16.88
CA VAL A 356 -34.47 -11.32 17.12
C VAL A 356 -35.41 -12.40 16.59
N ASP A 357 -36.56 -12.56 17.24
CA ASP A 357 -37.66 -13.38 16.69
C ASP A 357 -38.41 -12.59 15.60
N PRO A 358 -39.03 -13.26 14.62
CA PRO A 358 -39.91 -12.61 13.64
C PRO A 358 -40.98 -11.72 14.31
N GLY A 359 -41.12 -10.49 13.82
CA GLY A 359 -42.02 -9.48 14.41
C GLY A 359 -41.37 -8.67 15.56
N LYS A 360 -40.08 -8.85 15.85
CA LYS A 360 -39.36 -8.12 16.88
C LYS A 360 -38.33 -7.17 16.25
N SER A 361 -37.75 -6.32 17.10
CA SER A 361 -36.81 -5.27 16.68
C SER A 361 -35.51 -5.36 17.47
N ALA A 362 -34.42 -4.84 16.88
CA ALA A 362 -33.14 -4.64 17.51
C ALA A 362 -32.61 -3.23 17.21
N THR A 363 -31.69 -2.75 18.03
CA THR A 363 -30.99 -1.49 17.82
C THR A 363 -29.50 -1.67 18.06
N ALA A 364 -28.71 -0.84 17.38
CA ALA A 364 -27.28 -0.69 17.65
C ALA A 364 -26.90 0.78 17.61
N THR A 365 -25.91 1.17 18.38
CA THR A 365 -25.31 2.50 18.29
C THR A 365 -24.26 2.49 17.19
N ILE A 366 -24.40 3.39 16.22
CA ILE A 366 -23.39 3.67 15.22
C ILE A 366 -22.57 4.84 15.75
N THR A 367 -21.28 4.61 15.96
CA THR A 367 -20.34 5.63 16.44
C THR A 367 -19.42 6.03 15.30
N THR A 368 -19.28 7.33 15.08
CA THR A 368 -18.27 7.91 14.21
C THR A 368 -17.15 8.47 15.06
N ALA A 369 -15.88 8.36 14.63
CA ALA A 369 -14.76 8.99 15.29
C ALA A 369 -13.88 9.71 14.25
N VAL A 370 -13.35 10.89 14.61
CA VAL A 370 -12.35 11.56 13.77
C VAL A 370 -11.06 10.76 13.81
N THR A 371 -10.57 10.31 12.68
CA THR A 371 -9.29 9.61 12.54
C THR A 371 -8.18 10.54 12.05
N SER A 372 -8.57 11.62 11.33
CA SER A 372 -7.64 12.63 10.83
C SER A 372 -8.34 13.97 10.64
N GLY A 373 -7.60 15.07 10.80
CA GLY A 373 -8.06 16.43 10.52
C GLY A 373 -9.16 16.93 11.44
N SER A 374 -10.11 17.68 10.87
CA SER A 374 -11.25 18.26 11.59
C SER A 374 -12.50 17.41 11.44
N ALA A 375 -13.37 17.45 12.44
CA ALA A 375 -14.67 16.79 12.39
C ALA A 375 -15.50 17.31 11.19
N GLN A 376 -16.05 16.39 10.41
CA GLN A 376 -16.85 16.67 9.22
C GLN A 376 -18.26 16.09 9.32
N GLN A 377 -19.16 16.57 8.47
CA GLN A 377 -20.50 15.99 8.38
C GLN A 377 -20.42 14.63 7.67
N VAL A 378 -20.99 13.60 8.29
CA VAL A 378 -21.05 12.23 7.79
C VAL A 378 -22.51 11.87 7.55
N ALA A 379 -22.89 11.65 6.30
CA ALA A 379 -24.21 11.15 5.92
C ALA A 379 -24.25 9.63 6.11
N LEU A 380 -25.21 9.13 6.86
CA LEU A 380 -25.35 7.72 7.22
C LEU A 380 -26.49 7.06 6.43
N SER A 381 -26.24 5.87 5.93
CA SER A 381 -27.23 5.02 5.26
C SER A 381 -27.06 3.57 5.68
N VAL A 382 -28.07 2.74 5.46
CA VAL A 382 -28.00 1.29 5.70
C VAL A 382 -28.59 0.53 4.53
N THR A 383 -27.93 -0.57 4.15
CA THR A 383 -28.34 -1.47 3.06
C THR A 383 -28.24 -2.94 3.49
N GLY A 384 -28.73 -3.87 2.67
CA GLY A 384 -28.65 -5.31 2.92
C GLY A 384 -29.83 -5.89 3.70
N ALA A 385 -30.90 -5.12 3.93
CA ALA A 385 -32.10 -5.64 4.61
C ALA A 385 -32.89 -6.59 3.68
N PRO A 386 -33.12 -7.85 4.08
CA PRO A 386 -33.88 -8.81 3.27
C PRO A 386 -35.39 -8.53 3.33
N ALA A 387 -36.17 -9.26 2.52
CA ALA A 387 -37.62 -9.18 2.55
C ALA A 387 -38.16 -9.44 3.98
N GLY A 388 -39.10 -8.60 4.43
CA GLY A 388 -39.66 -8.66 5.79
C GLY A 388 -38.78 -8.03 6.87
N VAL A 389 -37.64 -7.40 6.51
CA VAL A 389 -36.79 -6.63 7.43
C VAL A 389 -36.73 -5.16 6.95
N THR A 390 -36.86 -4.24 7.88
CA THR A 390 -36.66 -2.82 7.65
C THR A 390 -35.52 -2.34 8.52
N ALA A 391 -34.55 -1.64 7.94
CA ALA A 391 -33.42 -1.04 8.67
C ALA A 391 -33.36 0.46 8.37
N SER A 392 -33.05 1.26 9.38
CA SER A 392 -32.85 2.71 9.27
C SER A 392 -31.84 3.21 10.27
N VAL A 393 -31.15 4.31 9.90
CA VAL A 393 -30.20 4.99 10.80
C VAL A 393 -30.71 6.40 11.09
N SER A 394 -30.75 6.80 12.35
CA SER A 394 -31.19 8.12 12.78
C SER A 394 -30.32 8.68 13.90
N PRO A 395 -29.86 9.96 13.81
CA PRO A 395 -30.01 10.85 12.68
C PRO A 395 -29.28 10.34 11.43
N GLY A 396 -29.78 10.68 10.23
CA GLY A 396 -29.17 10.33 8.94
C GLY A 396 -27.91 11.13 8.62
N THR A 397 -27.52 12.08 9.47
CA THR A 397 -26.28 12.83 9.36
C THR A 397 -25.78 13.19 10.75
N VAL A 398 -24.49 12.97 10.99
CA VAL A 398 -23.81 13.32 12.25
C VAL A 398 -22.50 14.05 11.95
N THR A 399 -22.03 14.88 12.89
CA THR A 399 -20.65 15.35 12.84
C THR A 399 -19.74 14.22 13.34
N ALA A 400 -18.61 13.96 12.67
CA ALA A 400 -17.64 12.93 13.08
C ALA A 400 -17.24 13.13 14.55
N GLY A 401 -17.25 12.05 15.33
CA GLY A 401 -17.23 12.07 16.80
C GLY A 401 -18.61 11.92 17.43
N GLY A 402 -19.69 12.06 16.65
CA GLY A 402 -21.06 11.85 17.08
C GLY A 402 -21.56 10.42 16.88
N THR A 403 -22.80 10.18 17.30
CA THR A 403 -23.45 8.86 17.23
C THR A 403 -24.81 8.94 16.58
N ALA A 404 -25.25 7.81 15.99
CA ALA A 404 -26.59 7.59 15.49
C ALA A 404 -27.12 6.23 15.96
N THR A 405 -28.42 6.01 15.86
CA THR A 405 -29.05 4.72 16.19
C THR A 405 -29.41 3.98 14.92
N LEU A 406 -28.88 2.79 14.72
CA LEU A 406 -29.40 1.81 13.79
C LEU A 406 -30.61 1.15 14.41
N SER A 407 -31.76 1.24 13.77
CA SER A 407 -33.00 0.55 14.14
C SER A 407 -33.32 -0.49 13.08
N VAL A 408 -33.49 -1.73 13.52
CA VAL A 408 -33.89 -2.87 12.66
C VAL A 408 -35.18 -3.44 13.19
N SER A 409 -36.16 -3.59 12.33
CA SER A 409 -37.44 -4.23 12.67
C SER A 409 -37.75 -5.35 11.69
N THR A 410 -38.36 -6.44 12.20
CA THR A 410 -38.76 -7.58 11.39
C THR A 410 -40.28 -7.71 11.40
N THR A 411 -40.87 -8.16 10.30
CA THR A 411 -42.26 -8.57 10.25
C THR A 411 -42.40 -10.02 10.78
N THR A 412 -43.62 -10.46 11.09
CA THR A 412 -43.89 -11.85 11.47
C THR A 412 -43.62 -12.83 10.32
N ALA A 413 -43.50 -12.34 9.08
CA ALA A 413 -43.16 -13.11 7.89
C ALA A 413 -41.65 -13.05 7.54
N ALA A 414 -40.82 -12.40 8.36
CA ALA A 414 -39.39 -12.38 8.15
C ALA A 414 -38.81 -13.79 8.18
N VAL A 415 -38.04 -14.13 7.16
CA VAL A 415 -37.44 -15.47 7.03
C VAL A 415 -36.33 -15.63 8.06
N PRO A 416 -36.29 -16.72 8.84
CA PRO A 416 -35.16 -17.02 9.71
C PRO A 416 -33.87 -17.16 8.95
N GLY A 417 -32.77 -16.56 9.47
CA GLY A 417 -31.47 -16.55 8.81
C GLY A 417 -30.53 -15.54 9.42
N VAL A 418 -29.30 -15.46 8.87
CA VAL A 418 -28.26 -14.49 9.27
C VAL A 418 -28.04 -13.52 8.14
N TYR A 419 -28.21 -12.23 8.40
CA TYR A 419 -28.22 -11.16 7.40
C TYR A 419 -27.19 -10.07 7.76
N PRO A 420 -26.15 -9.87 6.97
CA PRO A 420 -25.24 -8.74 7.15
C PRO A 420 -25.89 -7.45 6.63
N LEU A 421 -26.11 -6.49 7.52
CA LEU A 421 -26.54 -5.14 7.18
C LEU A 421 -25.31 -4.25 7.12
N THR A 422 -25.12 -3.52 6.02
CA THR A 422 -24.01 -2.59 5.86
C THR A 422 -24.45 -1.17 6.16
N VAL A 423 -23.89 -0.57 7.21
CA VAL A 423 -24.05 0.85 7.49
C VAL A 423 -22.89 1.58 6.82
N THR A 424 -23.20 2.52 5.92
CA THR A 424 -22.22 3.34 5.22
C THR A 424 -22.31 4.77 5.71
N GLY A 425 -21.16 5.34 6.07
CA GLY A 425 -20.97 6.76 6.31
C GLY A 425 -20.26 7.38 5.13
N ALA A 426 -20.82 8.44 4.55
CA ALA A 426 -20.24 9.18 3.44
C ALA A 426 -19.97 10.63 3.86
N ALA A 427 -18.76 11.12 3.58
CA ALA A 427 -18.32 12.48 3.83
C ALA A 427 -17.50 13.02 2.66
N THR A 428 -17.07 14.28 2.73
CA THR A 428 -16.20 14.87 1.69
C THR A 428 -14.85 14.20 1.55
N SER A 429 -14.37 13.56 2.62
CA SER A 429 -13.11 12.78 2.63
C SER A 429 -13.21 11.40 1.98
N GLY A 430 -14.41 10.85 1.86
CA GLY A 430 -14.64 9.50 1.37
C GLY A 430 -15.77 8.79 2.11
N SER A 431 -15.84 7.47 1.96
CA SER A 431 -16.87 6.63 2.57
C SER A 431 -16.23 5.50 3.38
N HIS A 432 -16.78 5.27 4.58
CA HIS A 432 -16.44 4.13 5.43
C HIS A 432 -17.68 3.31 5.75
N SER A 433 -17.53 2.03 6.09
CA SER A 433 -18.65 1.16 6.41
C SER A 433 -18.41 0.34 7.67
N ALA A 434 -19.52 -0.03 8.33
CA ALA A 434 -19.56 -0.98 9.43
C ALA A 434 -20.64 -2.03 9.16
N THR A 435 -20.34 -3.29 9.44
CA THR A 435 -21.32 -4.38 9.32
C THR A 435 -22.04 -4.62 10.64
N PHE A 436 -23.36 -4.70 10.58
CA PHE A 436 -24.20 -5.19 11.68
C PHE A 436 -24.82 -6.52 11.25
N THR A 437 -24.59 -7.59 12.00
CA THR A 437 -25.15 -8.92 11.69
C THR A 437 -26.47 -9.12 12.40
N LEU A 438 -27.56 -9.15 11.63
CA LEU A 438 -28.89 -9.51 12.12
C LEU A 438 -29.10 -11.02 12.03
N THR A 439 -29.45 -11.68 13.13
CA THR A 439 -29.97 -13.05 13.14
C THR A 439 -31.47 -13.03 13.38
N VAL A 440 -32.24 -13.47 12.41
CA VAL A 440 -33.68 -13.73 12.60
C VAL A 440 -33.84 -15.17 13.11
N ASN A 441 -34.29 -15.30 14.35
CA ASN A 441 -34.47 -16.61 15.00
C ASN A 441 -35.60 -17.43 14.36
N GLY A 442 -35.54 -18.74 14.53
CA GLY A 442 -36.54 -19.68 14.07
C GLY A 442 -35.95 -20.78 13.22
N THR A 443 -36.75 -21.80 12.99
CA THR A 443 -36.42 -22.81 11.99
C THR A 443 -36.85 -22.24 10.63
N PRO A 444 -36.00 -22.24 9.60
CA PRO A 444 -36.46 -21.93 8.24
C PRO A 444 -37.70 -22.75 7.91
N PRO A 445 -38.66 -22.23 7.13
CA PRO A 445 -39.87 -22.98 6.81
C PRO A 445 -39.48 -24.38 6.33
N ALA A 446 -40.05 -25.43 6.95
CA ALA A 446 -39.79 -26.80 6.52
C ALA A 446 -40.17 -26.91 5.04
N GLY A 447 -39.19 -27.08 4.14
CA GLY A 447 -39.45 -27.39 2.76
C GLY A 447 -39.03 -26.38 1.70
N GLY A 448 -38.06 -25.50 1.90
CA GLY A 448 -37.63 -24.58 0.81
C GLY A 448 -36.15 -24.27 0.77
N VAL A 449 -35.66 -23.96 -0.43
CA VAL A 449 -34.37 -23.31 -0.64
C VAL A 449 -34.52 -21.84 -0.24
N VAL A 450 -33.65 -21.36 0.63
CA VAL A 450 -33.60 -19.95 1.03
C VAL A 450 -32.70 -19.19 0.09
N ASN A 451 -33.07 -17.99 -0.29
CA ASN A 451 -32.33 -17.15 -1.23
C ASN A 451 -32.00 -17.88 -2.55
N GLY A 452 -32.98 -18.59 -3.10
CA GLY A 452 -32.81 -19.38 -4.32
C GLY A 452 -32.67 -18.54 -5.60
N GLY A 453 -33.18 -17.31 -5.60
CA GLY A 453 -33.04 -16.34 -6.69
C GLY A 453 -31.94 -15.30 -6.44
N PHE A 454 -31.18 -15.40 -5.35
CA PHE A 454 -30.04 -14.54 -5.00
C PHE A 454 -30.32 -13.04 -4.93
N GLU A 455 -31.60 -12.63 -4.92
CA GLU A 455 -32.05 -11.23 -4.97
C GLU A 455 -31.68 -10.41 -3.71
N THR A 456 -31.16 -11.07 -2.68
CA THR A 456 -30.57 -10.37 -1.53
C THR A 456 -29.23 -9.68 -1.85
N GLY A 457 -28.63 -9.97 -3.01
CA GLY A 457 -27.27 -9.56 -3.34
C GLY A 457 -26.17 -10.22 -2.50
N ALA A 458 -26.55 -11.17 -1.63
CA ALA A 458 -25.64 -11.91 -0.75
C ALA A 458 -25.72 -13.42 -1.01
N LEU A 459 -24.61 -14.11 -0.78
CA LEU A 459 -24.54 -15.56 -0.96
C LEU A 459 -25.29 -16.33 0.15
N SER A 460 -25.28 -15.82 1.37
CA SER A 460 -25.91 -16.48 2.54
C SER A 460 -27.40 -16.81 2.29
N PRO A 461 -27.89 -18.01 2.71
CA PRO A 461 -27.21 -19.05 3.49
C PRO A 461 -26.50 -20.13 2.65
N TRP A 462 -26.20 -19.88 1.40
CA TRP A 462 -25.38 -20.75 0.58
C TRP A 462 -23.93 -20.70 1.03
N SER A 463 -23.28 -21.84 1.12
CA SER A 463 -21.83 -21.95 1.31
C SER A 463 -21.16 -22.13 -0.04
N ALA A 464 -20.12 -21.36 -0.32
CA ALA A 464 -19.36 -21.45 -1.58
C ALA A 464 -17.92 -21.01 -1.37
N ALA A 465 -17.03 -21.46 -2.25
CA ALA A 465 -15.63 -21.08 -2.25
C ALA A 465 -15.26 -20.55 -3.64
N GLY A 466 -15.01 -19.24 -3.73
CA GLY A 466 -14.64 -18.57 -4.98
C GLY A 466 -15.80 -18.17 -5.89
N ASP A 467 -17.05 -18.38 -5.46
CA ASP A 467 -18.26 -18.02 -6.19
C ASP A 467 -18.74 -16.63 -5.79
N ALA A 468 -19.51 -15.97 -6.66
CA ALA A 468 -19.96 -14.60 -6.45
C ALA A 468 -21.43 -14.40 -6.83
N ILE A 469 -22.08 -13.40 -6.23
CA ILE A 469 -23.37 -12.91 -6.71
C ILE A 469 -23.09 -11.83 -7.76
N VAL A 470 -23.72 -11.96 -8.93
CA VAL A 470 -23.56 -11.05 -10.06
C VAL A 470 -24.88 -10.44 -10.49
N ALA A 471 -24.83 -9.22 -11.00
CA ALA A 471 -26.00 -8.53 -11.52
C ALA A 471 -26.35 -8.93 -12.98
N SER A 472 -25.44 -9.62 -13.68
CA SER A 472 -25.62 -10.07 -15.05
C SER A 472 -24.63 -11.21 -15.39
N PRO A 473 -25.08 -12.27 -16.05
CA PRO A 473 -26.46 -12.53 -16.45
C PRO A 473 -27.32 -12.98 -15.26
N ALA A 474 -28.58 -12.55 -15.16
CA ALA A 474 -29.60 -13.07 -14.25
C ALA A 474 -30.75 -13.69 -15.06
N HIS A 475 -31.36 -14.77 -14.54
CA HIS A 475 -32.54 -15.39 -15.19
C HIS A 475 -33.79 -14.62 -14.83
N SER A 476 -33.98 -14.28 -13.57
CA SER A 476 -35.03 -13.39 -13.09
C SER A 476 -34.46 -12.33 -12.14
N GLY A 477 -35.23 -11.28 -11.83
CA GLY A 477 -34.80 -10.25 -10.91
C GLY A 477 -33.56 -9.47 -11.35
N THR A 478 -32.63 -9.23 -10.42
CA THR A 478 -31.45 -8.40 -10.63
C THR A 478 -30.13 -9.10 -10.28
N HIS A 479 -30.17 -10.32 -9.77
CA HIS A 479 -28.98 -11.04 -9.31
C HIS A 479 -29.05 -12.53 -9.68
N ALA A 480 -27.88 -13.14 -9.86
CA ALA A 480 -27.71 -14.58 -10.00
C ALA A 480 -26.40 -15.02 -9.34
N LEU A 481 -26.27 -16.30 -9.08
CA LEU A 481 -25.03 -16.92 -8.63
C LEU A 481 -24.10 -17.19 -9.82
N GLN A 482 -22.84 -16.74 -9.74
CA GLN A 482 -21.76 -17.19 -10.59
C GLN A 482 -20.94 -18.24 -9.85
N VAL A 483 -20.78 -19.43 -10.45
CA VAL A 483 -19.94 -20.51 -9.94
C VAL A 483 -18.69 -20.58 -10.82
N VAL A 484 -17.51 -20.58 -10.18
CA VAL A 484 -16.22 -20.48 -10.87
C VAL A 484 -15.39 -21.76 -10.69
N PRO A 485 -15.45 -22.71 -11.64
CA PRO A 485 -14.55 -23.86 -11.64
C PRO A 485 -13.11 -23.45 -11.88
N THR A 486 -12.16 -24.23 -11.36
CA THR A 486 -10.72 -24.09 -11.63
C THR A 486 -10.18 -25.35 -12.27
N ALA A 487 -8.91 -25.38 -12.67
CA ALA A 487 -8.27 -26.58 -13.19
C ALA A 487 -8.28 -27.75 -12.19
N SER A 488 -8.36 -27.47 -10.89
CA SER A 488 -8.29 -28.47 -9.80
C SER A 488 -9.57 -28.56 -8.95
N ALA A 489 -10.58 -27.71 -9.17
CA ALA A 489 -11.84 -27.71 -8.43
C ALA A 489 -13.02 -27.48 -9.37
N THR A 490 -14.18 -28.09 -9.03
CA THR A 490 -15.41 -27.94 -9.81
C THR A 490 -16.09 -26.58 -9.56
N GLY A 491 -15.69 -25.83 -8.52
CA GLY A 491 -16.53 -24.77 -7.94
C GLY A 491 -17.83 -25.38 -7.40
N GLU A 492 -18.29 -24.98 -6.24
CA GLU A 492 -19.57 -25.46 -5.71
C GLU A 492 -20.18 -24.43 -4.78
N ALA A 493 -21.47 -24.16 -5.00
CA ALA A 493 -22.32 -23.53 -4.01
C ALA A 493 -23.35 -24.55 -3.49
N ALA A 494 -23.55 -24.57 -2.17
CA ALA A 494 -24.42 -25.54 -1.51
C ALA A 494 -25.21 -24.96 -0.35
N GLN A 495 -26.38 -25.51 -0.10
CA GLN A 495 -27.24 -25.14 1.02
C GLN A 495 -27.85 -26.38 1.70
N ASN A 496 -27.77 -26.45 3.02
CA ASN A 496 -28.44 -27.48 3.79
C ASN A 496 -29.94 -27.14 3.99
N VAL A 497 -30.80 -28.07 3.65
CA VAL A 497 -32.26 -27.93 3.72
C VAL A 497 -32.83 -29.11 4.51
N THR A 498 -33.79 -28.83 5.38
CA THR A 498 -34.55 -29.90 6.10
C THR A 498 -35.97 -29.96 5.56
N LEU A 499 -36.33 -31.11 5.03
CA LEU A 499 -37.63 -31.41 4.41
C LEU A 499 -38.39 -32.43 5.24
N ALA A 500 -39.64 -32.69 4.88
CA ALA A 500 -40.37 -33.81 5.51
C ALA A 500 -39.66 -35.13 5.21
N PRO A 501 -39.49 -36.02 6.21
CA PRO A 501 -38.89 -37.33 6.00
C PRO A 501 -39.73 -38.24 5.07
N ASN A 502 -39.05 -39.09 4.31
CA ASN A 502 -39.66 -40.10 3.43
C ASN A 502 -40.70 -39.52 2.45
N HIS A 503 -40.47 -38.33 1.97
CA HIS A 503 -41.36 -37.61 1.05
C HIS A 503 -40.69 -37.33 -0.29
N ALA A 504 -41.47 -37.38 -1.39
CA ALA A 504 -40.98 -37.08 -2.73
C ALA A 504 -41.00 -35.58 -3.01
N TYR A 505 -39.93 -35.09 -3.59
CA TYR A 505 -39.73 -33.69 -3.95
C TYR A 505 -39.11 -33.56 -5.32
N THR A 506 -39.16 -32.35 -5.91
CA THR A 506 -38.44 -31.98 -7.12
C THR A 506 -37.67 -30.68 -6.89
N LEU A 507 -36.34 -30.72 -6.90
CA LEU A 507 -35.50 -29.53 -6.98
C LEU A 507 -35.53 -28.98 -8.41
N LYS A 508 -35.78 -27.69 -8.55
CA LYS A 508 -35.68 -26.96 -9.82
C LYS A 508 -34.69 -25.82 -9.67
N ALA A 509 -33.93 -25.56 -10.73
CA ALA A 509 -33.05 -24.39 -10.83
C ALA A 509 -32.88 -24.01 -12.29
N TRP A 510 -32.67 -22.73 -12.56
CA TRP A 510 -32.23 -22.26 -13.86
C TRP A 510 -30.70 -22.14 -13.87
N VAL A 511 -30.07 -22.66 -14.92
CA VAL A 511 -28.61 -22.63 -15.08
C VAL A 511 -28.22 -22.26 -16.51
N GLN A 512 -27.03 -21.67 -16.64
CA GLN A 512 -26.42 -21.31 -17.92
C GLN A 512 -24.92 -21.57 -17.84
N GLY A 513 -24.33 -22.22 -18.82
CA GLY A 513 -22.88 -22.49 -18.92
C GLY A 513 -22.55 -23.94 -19.23
N SER A 514 -21.26 -24.23 -19.34
CA SER A 514 -20.76 -25.57 -19.63
C SER A 514 -20.73 -26.44 -18.38
N TYR A 515 -21.22 -27.67 -18.49
CA TYR A 515 -21.23 -28.65 -17.39
C TYR A 515 -21.82 -28.11 -16.08
N ALA A 516 -22.96 -27.44 -16.16
CA ALA A 516 -23.69 -26.94 -15.00
C ALA A 516 -24.48 -28.11 -14.34
N TYR A 517 -24.01 -28.59 -13.20
CA TYR A 517 -24.64 -29.65 -12.40
C TYR A 517 -25.51 -29.04 -11.31
N VAL A 518 -26.72 -29.56 -11.14
CA VAL A 518 -27.62 -29.26 -10.03
C VAL A 518 -28.01 -30.58 -9.39
N GLY A 519 -28.04 -30.62 -8.05
CA GLY A 519 -28.39 -31.84 -7.35
C GLY A 519 -28.67 -31.71 -5.86
N VAL A 520 -28.97 -32.84 -5.27
CA VAL A 520 -29.12 -33.03 -3.81
C VAL A 520 -28.21 -34.16 -3.35
N ARG A 521 -27.70 -34.08 -2.12
CA ARG A 521 -26.95 -35.13 -1.43
C ARG A 521 -27.29 -35.17 0.05
N GLY A 522 -26.91 -36.24 0.73
CA GLY A 522 -27.23 -36.47 2.15
C GLY A 522 -28.30 -37.56 2.33
N ALA A 523 -29.46 -37.25 2.90
CA ALA A 523 -30.56 -38.21 3.05
C ALA A 523 -31.23 -38.63 1.72
N ALA A 524 -30.88 -37.96 0.62
CA ALA A 524 -31.14 -38.33 -0.78
C ALA A 524 -29.94 -38.02 -1.62
N SER A 525 -29.79 -38.68 -2.77
CA SER A 525 -28.72 -38.37 -3.74
C SER A 525 -29.31 -38.45 -5.13
N ALA A 526 -29.37 -37.31 -5.82
CA ALA A 526 -29.83 -37.19 -7.19
C ALA A 526 -29.21 -35.93 -7.83
N SER A 527 -28.90 -35.99 -9.11
CA SER A 527 -28.38 -34.82 -9.87
C SER A 527 -28.70 -34.90 -11.35
N THR A 528 -28.66 -33.77 -12.00
CA THR A 528 -28.70 -33.65 -13.47
C THR A 528 -27.81 -32.49 -13.88
N TRP A 529 -27.53 -32.36 -15.17
CA TRP A 529 -26.65 -31.33 -15.69
C TRP A 529 -27.02 -30.91 -17.13
N THR A 530 -26.47 -29.78 -17.54
CA THR A 530 -26.56 -29.29 -18.93
C THR A 530 -25.27 -28.62 -19.36
N SER A 531 -25.08 -28.47 -20.66
CA SER A 531 -24.10 -27.57 -21.28
C SER A 531 -24.85 -26.68 -22.26
N SER A 532 -25.37 -25.56 -21.77
CA SER A 532 -26.18 -24.63 -22.52
C SER A 532 -25.62 -23.21 -22.42
N SER A 533 -25.48 -22.52 -23.55
CA SER A 533 -25.11 -21.09 -23.54
C SER A 533 -26.25 -20.14 -23.14
N GLY A 534 -27.46 -20.65 -23.03
CA GLY A 534 -28.64 -19.92 -22.58
C GLY A 534 -29.22 -20.55 -21.32
N TRP A 535 -30.06 -19.79 -20.61
CA TRP A 535 -30.73 -20.25 -19.41
C TRP A 535 -31.60 -21.50 -19.69
N THR A 536 -31.37 -22.56 -18.93
CA THR A 536 -32.07 -23.83 -19.02
C THR A 536 -32.53 -24.26 -17.64
N GLN A 537 -33.80 -24.60 -17.49
CA GLN A 537 -34.31 -25.13 -16.24
C GLN A 537 -33.96 -26.62 -16.09
N LEU A 538 -33.27 -26.94 -15.01
CA LEU A 538 -33.04 -28.32 -14.59
C LEU A 538 -34.05 -28.72 -13.52
N SER A 539 -34.45 -29.99 -13.56
CA SER A 539 -35.40 -30.60 -12.58
C SER A 539 -34.82 -31.91 -12.07
N VAL A 540 -34.68 -32.01 -10.76
CA VAL A 540 -34.10 -33.18 -10.06
C VAL A 540 -35.13 -33.77 -9.11
N PRO A 541 -35.86 -34.83 -9.49
CA PRO A 541 -36.74 -35.54 -8.58
C PRO A 541 -35.93 -36.36 -7.58
N PHE A 542 -36.33 -36.34 -6.30
CA PHE A 542 -35.71 -37.12 -5.25
C PHE A 542 -36.70 -37.44 -4.14
N THR A 543 -36.39 -38.44 -3.30
CA THR A 543 -37.17 -38.77 -2.13
C THR A 543 -36.26 -38.68 -0.91
N THR A 544 -36.66 -37.93 0.11
CA THR A 544 -35.91 -37.79 1.36
C THR A 544 -35.87 -39.10 2.15
N GLY A 545 -34.76 -39.32 2.87
CA GLY A 545 -34.66 -40.38 3.85
C GLY A 545 -35.31 -40.01 5.18
N ALA A 546 -35.12 -40.87 6.20
CA ALA A 546 -35.72 -40.73 7.54
C ALA A 546 -35.35 -39.42 8.29
N SER A 547 -34.23 -38.79 7.96
CA SER A 547 -33.84 -37.52 8.57
C SER A 547 -34.42 -36.27 7.89
N GLY A 548 -34.88 -36.40 6.64
CA GLY A 548 -35.31 -35.26 5.85
C GLY A 548 -34.21 -34.24 5.49
N ALA A 549 -32.99 -34.41 5.99
CA ALA A 549 -31.90 -33.49 5.77
C ALA A 549 -31.20 -33.75 4.44
N VAL A 550 -31.15 -32.75 3.57
CA VAL A 550 -30.46 -32.80 2.27
C VAL A 550 -29.60 -31.55 2.08
N THR A 551 -28.53 -31.68 1.32
CA THR A 551 -27.76 -30.57 0.83
C THR A 551 -28.12 -30.36 -0.63
N VAL A 552 -28.68 -29.21 -0.97
CA VAL A 552 -28.87 -28.74 -2.34
C VAL A 552 -27.55 -28.15 -2.82
N TYR A 553 -27.13 -28.43 -4.05
CA TYR A 553 -25.90 -27.90 -4.59
C TYR A 553 -25.98 -27.57 -6.09
N VAL A 554 -25.10 -26.69 -6.53
CA VAL A 554 -24.74 -26.45 -7.92
C VAL A 554 -23.22 -26.40 -8.04
N HIS A 555 -22.68 -27.03 -9.08
CA HIS A 555 -21.26 -26.97 -9.38
C HIS A 555 -21.00 -27.08 -10.88
N GLY A 556 -19.80 -26.65 -11.30
CA GLY A 556 -19.32 -26.84 -12.66
C GLY A 556 -18.43 -28.06 -12.81
N TRP A 557 -17.50 -28.01 -13.77
CA TRP A 557 -16.53 -29.07 -14.03
C TRP A 557 -15.12 -28.50 -14.18
N TYR A 558 -14.14 -29.29 -13.84
CA TYR A 558 -12.72 -28.93 -13.85
C TYR A 558 -12.29 -28.27 -15.18
N GLY A 559 -11.62 -27.13 -15.08
CA GLY A 559 -11.07 -26.40 -16.24
C GLY A 559 -12.12 -25.79 -17.18
N GLN A 560 -13.41 -25.79 -16.80
CA GLN A 560 -14.48 -25.16 -17.57
C GLN A 560 -14.63 -23.68 -17.18
N SER A 561 -15.28 -22.92 -18.05
CA SER A 561 -15.63 -21.54 -17.78
C SER A 561 -16.66 -21.44 -16.65
N ALA A 562 -16.77 -20.24 -16.05
CA ALA A 562 -17.82 -19.96 -15.07
C ALA A 562 -19.21 -20.27 -15.63
N LEU A 563 -20.07 -20.81 -14.77
CA LEU A 563 -21.49 -21.01 -15.03
C LEU A 563 -22.31 -20.08 -14.12
N TYR A 564 -23.59 -19.94 -14.45
CA TYR A 564 -24.53 -19.12 -13.70
C TYR A 564 -25.73 -19.97 -13.28
N ALA A 565 -26.28 -19.67 -12.10
CA ALA A 565 -27.43 -20.39 -11.56
C ALA A 565 -28.38 -19.41 -10.85
N ASP A 566 -29.68 -19.70 -10.93
CA ASP A 566 -30.74 -18.83 -10.43
C ASP A 566 -32.02 -19.61 -10.13
N ASP A 567 -32.95 -18.97 -9.38
CA ASP A 567 -34.32 -19.44 -9.14
C ASP A 567 -34.43 -20.89 -8.63
N PHE A 568 -33.60 -21.24 -7.63
CA PHE A 568 -33.72 -22.54 -6.97
C PHE A 568 -35.04 -22.66 -6.18
N SER A 569 -35.72 -23.75 -6.38
CA SER A 569 -36.95 -24.07 -5.66
C SER A 569 -37.10 -25.57 -5.42
N ILE A 570 -37.77 -25.96 -4.36
CA ILE A 570 -38.17 -27.37 -4.05
C ILE A 570 -39.68 -27.40 -3.91
N GLY A 571 -40.33 -28.29 -4.65
CA GLY A 571 -41.74 -28.50 -4.66
C GLY A 571 -42.12 -29.99 -4.69
#